data_af0027b7ad59fd00ae05d6d3141db13d
#
_entry.id   af0027b7ad59fd00ae05d6d3141db13d
#
_cell.length_a   1.000
_cell.length_b   1.000
_cell.length_c   1.000
_cell.angle_alpha   90.00
_cell.angle_beta   90.00
_cell.angle_gamma   90.00
#
_symmetry.space_group_name_H-M   'P 1'
#
loop_
_entity.id
_entity.type
_entity.pdbx_description
1 polymer ?
#
loop_
_entity_poly.entity_id
_entity_poly.type
_entity_poly.pdbx_seq_one_letter_code
_entity_poly.pdbx_strand_id
1 'polypeptide(L)'
;MSRFEVKKRDGLARIAVYSYGEQEIRLPCAMDTGILFPDLADRGFSHVPLAAPQSFASAWLSPGKDQPVLVHPAIPPSVSSGDCVMVGNWNTVLDNPRSYTDWLVLLKEQIPSDSAWYAPGAALPSNVHLLCYSGFDLFDDIAVDLQTARHRFCLPEGEFPASVMGTG
;
A
#
# COMPACT_ATOMS: atom_id res chain seq x y z
N MET A 1 -3.12 -10.94 -17.84
CA MET A 1 -3.02 -9.50 -18.10
C MET A 1 -3.81 -8.81 -17.02
N SER A 2 -3.18 -7.98 -16.22
CA SER A 2 -3.87 -7.20 -15.18
C SER A 2 -4.67 -6.07 -15.83
N ARG A 3 -5.84 -5.76 -15.27
CA ARG A 3 -6.69 -4.66 -15.71
C ARG A 3 -7.21 -3.91 -14.49
N PHE A 4 -7.10 -2.58 -14.51
CA PHE A 4 -7.66 -1.70 -13.51
C PHE A 4 -8.74 -0.82 -14.12
N GLU A 5 -9.95 -0.87 -13.59
CA GLU A 5 -11.10 -0.12 -14.10
C GLU A 5 -11.73 0.72 -13.00
N VAL A 6 -11.63 2.04 -13.13
CA VAL A 6 -12.26 2.97 -12.19
C VAL A 6 -13.76 3.10 -12.48
N LYS A 7 -14.61 2.85 -11.48
CA LYS A 7 -16.07 2.95 -11.56
C LYS A 7 -16.58 4.30 -11.06
N LYS A 8 -15.94 4.86 -10.02
CA LYS A 8 -16.32 6.16 -9.43
C LYS A 8 -15.10 6.84 -8.83
N ARG A 9 -15.10 8.18 -8.83
CA ARG A 9 -14.07 9.01 -8.19
C ARG A 9 -14.69 10.05 -7.27
N ASP A 10 -13.96 10.36 -6.17
CA ASP A 10 -14.21 11.49 -5.29
C ASP A 10 -12.84 12.08 -4.91
N GLY A 11 -12.44 13.14 -5.59
CA GLY A 11 -11.06 13.63 -5.52
C GLY A 11 -10.04 12.59 -6.01
N LEU A 12 -9.08 12.25 -5.16
CA LEU A 12 -8.12 11.18 -5.42
C LEU A 12 -8.67 9.80 -5.04
N ALA A 13 -9.67 9.73 -4.14
CA ALA A 13 -10.32 8.48 -3.77
C ALA A 13 -11.12 7.91 -4.94
N ARG A 14 -11.13 6.59 -5.06
CA ARG A 14 -11.81 5.92 -6.17
C ARG A 14 -12.38 4.57 -5.76
N ILE A 15 -13.49 4.22 -6.40
CA ILE A 15 -14.01 2.85 -6.40
C ILE A 15 -13.63 2.26 -7.74
N ALA A 16 -12.96 1.12 -7.72
CA ALA A 16 -12.42 0.48 -8.90
C ALA A 16 -12.59 -1.05 -8.85
N VAL A 17 -12.34 -1.71 -9.97
CA VAL A 17 -12.18 -3.16 -10.06
C VAL A 17 -10.78 -3.43 -10.60
N TYR A 18 -10.06 -4.27 -9.89
CA TYR A 18 -8.76 -4.76 -10.33
C TYR A 18 -8.89 -6.23 -10.69
N SER A 19 -8.58 -6.55 -11.93
CA SER A 19 -8.60 -7.91 -12.44
C SER A 19 -7.17 -8.43 -12.55
N TYR A 20 -6.91 -9.57 -11.93
CA TYR A 20 -5.62 -10.25 -11.97
C TYR A 20 -5.84 -11.74 -12.28
N GLY A 21 -5.39 -12.18 -13.44
CA GLY A 21 -5.73 -13.51 -13.94
C GLY A 21 -7.23 -13.70 -14.08
N GLU A 22 -7.81 -14.66 -13.38
CA GLU A 22 -9.26 -14.93 -13.33
C GLU A 22 -9.97 -14.29 -12.13
N GLN A 23 -9.23 -13.58 -11.28
CA GLN A 23 -9.78 -12.95 -10.08
C GLN A 23 -10.15 -11.50 -10.34
N GLU A 24 -11.29 -11.08 -9.79
CA GLU A 24 -11.72 -9.68 -9.76
C GLU A 24 -11.85 -9.20 -8.31
N ILE A 25 -11.24 -8.08 -8.01
CA ILE A 25 -11.20 -7.49 -6.68
C ILE A 25 -11.79 -6.09 -6.74
N ARG A 26 -12.74 -5.82 -5.84
CA ARG A 26 -13.32 -4.48 -5.68
C ARG A 26 -12.43 -3.67 -4.76
N LEU A 27 -12.09 -2.48 -5.19
CA LEU A 27 -11.20 -1.55 -4.50
C LEU A 27 -11.95 -0.30 -4.02
N PRO A 28 -11.56 0.31 -2.88
CA PRO A 28 -10.43 -0.06 -2.04
C PRO A 28 -10.72 -1.32 -1.20
N CYS A 29 -9.68 -2.11 -0.90
CA CYS A 29 -9.80 -3.26 -0.01
C CYS A 29 -8.50 -3.56 0.73
N ALA A 30 -8.64 -4.19 1.91
CA ALA A 30 -7.54 -4.86 2.60
C ALA A 30 -7.57 -6.35 2.26
N MET A 31 -6.41 -6.95 2.07
CA MET A 31 -6.30 -8.33 1.68
C MET A 31 -4.98 -8.97 2.11
N ASP A 32 -5.00 -10.29 2.16
CA ASP A 32 -3.79 -11.07 2.29
C ASP A 32 -2.95 -10.95 1.01
N THR A 33 -1.76 -10.38 1.15
CA THR A 33 -0.83 -10.16 0.05
C THR A 33 -0.34 -11.45 -0.58
N GLY A 34 -0.29 -12.55 0.18
CA GLY A 34 0.07 -13.87 -0.33
C GLY A 34 -0.93 -14.41 -1.35
N ILE A 35 -2.19 -13.99 -1.28
CA ILE A 35 -3.22 -14.37 -2.24
C ILE A 35 -3.06 -13.62 -3.57
N LEU A 36 -2.81 -12.30 -3.48
CA LEU A 36 -2.65 -11.46 -4.69
C LEU A 36 -1.29 -11.64 -5.36
N PHE A 37 -0.27 -11.77 -4.55
CA PHE A 37 1.12 -11.75 -5.00
C PHE A 37 1.90 -12.89 -4.33
N PRO A 38 1.63 -14.15 -4.69
CA PRO A 38 2.26 -15.31 -4.05
C PRO A 38 3.79 -15.26 -4.12
N ASP A 39 4.35 -14.76 -5.20
CA ASP A 39 5.81 -14.57 -5.35
C ASP A 39 6.40 -13.58 -4.35
N LEU A 40 5.60 -12.63 -3.84
CA LEU A 40 6.02 -11.71 -2.79
C LEU A 40 6.11 -12.40 -1.43
N ALA A 41 5.16 -13.28 -1.12
CA ALA A 41 5.17 -14.07 0.11
C ALA A 41 6.43 -14.96 0.15
N ASP A 42 6.77 -15.61 -0.95
CA ASP A 42 7.97 -16.45 -1.07
C ASP A 42 9.28 -15.66 -0.90
N ARG A 43 9.28 -14.38 -1.26
CA ARG A 43 10.43 -13.47 -1.07
C ARG A 43 10.52 -12.87 0.35
N GLY A 44 9.68 -13.30 1.27
CA GLY A 44 9.62 -12.74 2.62
C GLY A 44 9.04 -11.33 2.66
N PHE A 45 8.07 -11.05 1.81
CA PHE A 45 7.40 -9.75 1.72
C PHE A 45 6.77 -9.29 3.03
N SER A 46 6.38 -10.22 3.90
CA SER A 46 5.97 -9.95 5.29
C SER A 46 7.02 -9.15 6.09
N HIS A 47 8.23 -9.04 5.58
CA HIS A 47 9.34 -8.28 6.16
C HIS A 47 9.73 -7.06 5.35
N VAL A 48 8.97 -6.69 4.30
CA VAL A 48 9.25 -5.41 3.61
C VAL A 48 9.14 -4.30 4.65
N PRO A 49 10.25 -3.66 5.00
CA PRO A 49 10.19 -2.59 5.96
C PRO A 49 9.36 -1.44 5.37
N LEU A 50 8.54 -0.82 6.19
CA LEU A 50 7.81 0.40 5.84
C LEU A 50 8.73 1.48 5.25
N ALA A 51 10.03 1.40 5.57
CA ALA A 51 11.11 2.19 5.00
C ALA A 51 12.07 1.27 4.23
N ALA A 52 11.85 1.08 2.94
CA ALA A 52 12.77 0.31 2.10
C ALA A 52 14.03 1.14 1.80
N PRO A 53 15.24 0.66 2.12
CA PRO A 53 16.47 1.30 1.69
C PRO A 53 16.55 1.36 0.16
N GLN A 54 17.25 2.37 -0.37
CA GLN A 54 17.43 2.51 -1.82
C GLN A 54 18.07 1.25 -2.45
N SER A 55 18.97 0.58 -1.74
CA SER A 55 19.60 -0.67 -2.19
C SER A 55 18.58 -1.79 -2.39
N PHE A 56 17.61 -1.91 -1.49
CA PHE A 56 16.51 -2.86 -1.61
C PHE A 56 15.60 -2.49 -2.79
N ALA A 57 15.21 -1.23 -2.88
CA ALA A 57 14.39 -0.74 -3.98
C ALA A 57 15.06 -0.98 -5.34
N SER A 58 16.37 -0.75 -5.45
CA SER A 58 17.14 -1.01 -6.67
C SER A 58 17.17 -2.51 -7.04
N ALA A 59 17.25 -3.40 -6.05
CA ALA A 59 17.18 -4.84 -6.27
C ALA A 59 15.78 -5.32 -6.67
N TRP A 60 14.74 -4.60 -6.24
CA TRP A 60 13.35 -4.89 -6.55
C TRP A 60 12.91 -4.45 -7.95
N LEU A 61 13.62 -3.51 -8.57
CA LEU A 61 13.28 -2.90 -9.87
C LEU A 61 13.26 -3.85 -11.06
N SER A 62 13.54 -5.13 -10.88
CA SER A 62 13.35 -6.16 -11.90
C SER A 62 12.29 -7.18 -11.45
N PRO A 63 11.04 -6.73 -11.20
CA PRO A 63 9.99 -7.65 -10.80
C PRO A 63 9.71 -8.63 -11.92
N GLY A 64 9.32 -9.85 -11.54
CA GLY A 64 8.73 -10.79 -12.49
C GLY A 64 7.47 -10.20 -13.11
N LYS A 65 7.03 -10.78 -14.21
CA LYS A 65 5.74 -10.45 -14.82
C LYS A 65 4.66 -10.65 -13.77
N ASP A 66 3.76 -9.69 -13.62
CA ASP A 66 2.65 -9.72 -12.66
C ASP A 66 3.01 -9.39 -11.18
N GLN A 67 4.15 -8.80 -10.91
CA GLN A 67 4.47 -8.27 -9.59
C GLN A 67 4.22 -6.75 -9.50
N PRO A 68 3.87 -6.20 -8.32
CA PRO A 68 3.71 -4.76 -8.18
C PRO A 68 5.04 -4.04 -8.41
N VAL A 69 4.95 -2.90 -9.07
CA VAL A 69 6.11 -2.04 -9.33
C VAL A 69 6.38 -1.21 -8.08
N LEU A 70 7.54 -1.41 -7.45
CA LEU A 70 7.94 -0.60 -6.30
C LEU A 70 8.30 0.81 -6.75
N VAL A 71 7.67 1.79 -6.13
CA VAL A 71 8.00 3.20 -6.27
C VAL A 71 8.73 3.69 -5.02
N HIS A 72 9.86 4.33 -5.22
CA HIS A 72 10.71 4.83 -4.15
C HIS A 72 11.11 6.29 -4.44
N PRO A 73 11.13 7.21 -3.44
CA PRO A 73 11.45 8.62 -3.66
C PRO A 73 12.78 8.90 -4.34
N ALA A 74 13.76 8.00 -4.18
CA ALA A 74 15.10 8.14 -4.76
C ALA A 74 15.24 7.50 -6.16
N ILE A 75 14.18 6.88 -6.71
CA ILE A 75 14.24 6.13 -7.96
C ILE A 75 13.09 6.55 -8.85
N PRO A 76 13.36 7.02 -10.08
CA PRO A 76 12.29 7.38 -11.00
C PRO A 76 11.35 6.20 -11.25
N PRO A 77 10.03 6.39 -11.21
CA PRO A 77 9.07 5.32 -11.44
C PRO A 77 9.12 4.87 -12.92
N SER A 78 9.09 3.56 -13.14
CA SER A 78 8.89 2.96 -14.46
C SER A 78 7.63 2.10 -14.42
N VAL A 79 6.47 2.73 -14.58
CA VAL A 79 5.15 2.14 -14.43
C VAL A 79 4.42 2.18 -15.76
N SER A 80 3.82 1.06 -16.14
CA SER A 80 2.96 0.94 -17.33
C SER A 80 1.47 1.00 -16.94
N SER A 81 0.63 1.31 -17.92
CA SER A 81 -0.83 1.27 -17.78
C SER A 81 -1.29 -0.12 -17.30
N GLY A 82 -2.16 -0.14 -16.29
CA GLY A 82 -2.70 -1.37 -15.69
C GLY A 82 -1.79 -2.04 -14.65
N ASP A 83 -0.59 -1.51 -14.40
CA ASP A 83 0.27 -2.02 -13.35
C ASP A 83 -0.31 -1.77 -11.94
N CYS A 84 0.06 -2.63 -11.00
CA CYS A 84 -0.08 -2.34 -9.58
C CYS A 84 1.18 -1.64 -9.07
N VAL A 85 1.03 -0.50 -8.45
CA VAL A 85 2.11 0.32 -7.92
C VAL A 85 2.21 0.13 -6.43
N MET A 86 3.34 -0.35 -5.96
CA MET A 86 3.64 -0.47 -4.53
C MET A 86 4.42 0.75 -4.06
N VAL A 87 3.85 1.53 -3.16
CA VAL A 87 4.49 2.73 -2.61
C VAL A 87 5.18 2.35 -1.30
N GLY A 88 6.49 2.25 -1.34
CA GLY A 88 7.33 1.99 -0.16
C GLY A 88 7.68 3.26 0.62
N ASN A 89 8.37 3.07 1.72
CA ASN A 89 9.00 4.14 2.50
C ASN A 89 8.04 5.05 3.30
N TRP A 90 6.93 4.48 3.77
CA TRP A 90 5.88 5.18 4.50
C TRP A 90 6.37 5.96 5.74
N ASN A 91 7.25 5.34 6.56
CA ASN A 91 7.68 5.94 7.81
C ASN A 91 8.47 7.23 7.61
N THR A 92 9.36 7.26 6.62
CA THR A 92 10.17 8.46 6.32
C THR A 92 9.30 9.62 5.83
N VAL A 93 8.18 9.29 5.25
CA VAL A 93 7.29 10.24 4.60
C VAL A 93 6.26 10.78 5.59
N LEU A 94 5.78 9.96 6.52
CA LEU A 94 4.85 10.36 7.57
C LEU A 94 5.49 11.30 8.61
N ASP A 95 6.81 11.29 8.76
CA ASP A 95 7.54 12.23 9.63
C ASP A 95 7.37 13.69 9.17
N ASN A 96 7.11 13.91 7.89
CA ASN A 96 6.81 15.23 7.34
C ASN A 96 5.61 15.16 6.37
N PRO A 97 4.38 15.36 6.86
CA PRO A 97 3.15 15.25 6.05
C PRO A 97 3.13 16.15 4.82
N ARG A 98 3.73 17.33 4.90
CA ARG A 98 3.79 18.26 3.76
C ARG A 98 4.66 17.70 2.64
N SER A 99 5.88 17.33 2.97
CA SER A 99 6.81 16.72 1.98
C SER A 99 6.22 15.45 1.37
N TYR A 100 5.47 14.69 2.16
CA TYR A 100 4.73 13.53 1.67
C TYR A 100 3.68 13.91 0.64
N THR A 101 2.84 14.87 0.96
CA THR A 101 1.78 15.31 0.06
C THR A 101 2.36 15.84 -1.24
N ASP A 102 3.40 16.68 -1.16
CA ASP A 102 4.07 17.22 -2.33
C ASP A 102 4.66 16.11 -3.22
N TRP A 103 5.33 15.13 -2.60
CA TRP A 103 5.85 13.97 -3.32
C TRP A 103 4.74 13.12 -3.93
N LEU A 104 3.64 12.87 -3.21
CA LEU A 104 2.52 12.08 -3.69
C LEU A 104 1.85 12.72 -4.90
N VAL A 105 1.70 14.05 -4.90
CA VAL A 105 1.16 14.80 -6.04
C VAL A 105 2.05 14.62 -7.27
N LEU A 106 3.36 14.83 -7.12
CA LEU A 106 4.31 14.63 -8.22
C LEU A 106 4.31 13.19 -8.74
N LEU A 107 4.20 12.22 -7.85
CA LEU A 107 4.14 10.81 -8.21
C LEU A 107 2.86 10.48 -8.99
N LYS A 108 1.73 11.06 -8.61
CA LYS A 108 0.44 10.90 -9.30
C LYS A 108 0.46 11.50 -10.71
N GLU A 109 1.28 12.50 -10.97
CA GLU A 109 1.45 13.06 -12.32
C GLU A 109 2.31 12.16 -13.23
N GLN A 110 3.20 11.34 -12.65
CA GLN A 110 4.13 10.48 -13.38
C GLN A 110 3.58 9.07 -13.62
N ILE A 111 2.64 8.62 -12.81
CA ILE A 111 2.08 7.27 -12.89
C ILE A 111 0.75 7.30 -13.66
N PRO A 112 0.53 6.34 -14.59
CA PRO A 112 -0.73 6.24 -15.31
C PRO A 112 -1.95 6.19 -14.38
N SER A 113 -3.02 6.88 -14.73
CA SER A 113 -4.21 7.02 -13.88
C SER A 113 -5.03 5.73 -13.74
N ASP A 114 -4.73 4.75 -14.55
CA ASP A 114 -5.30 3.39 -14.56
C ASP A 114 -4.41 2.35 -13.86
N SER A 115 -3.46 2.79 -13.03
CA SER A 115 -2.67 1.92 -12.16
C SER A 115 -3.32 1.78 -10.79
N ALA A 116 -3.35 0.57 -10.22
CA ALA A 116 -3.75 0.34 -8.83
C ALA A 116 -2.64 0.76 -7.88
N TRP A 117 -2.99 1.35 -6.73
CA TRP A 117 -2.01 1.84 -5.74
C TRP A 117 -2.08 1.02 -4.46
N TYR A 118 -0.99 0.37 -4.14
CA TYR A 118 -0.84 -0.49 -2.98
C TYR A 118 0.07 0.14 -1.91
N ALA A 119 -0.41 0.17 -0.67
CA ALA A 119 0.30 0.69 0.50
C ALA A 119 0.64 -0.46 1.46
N PRO A 120 1.81 -1.12 1.31
CA PRO A 120 2.19 -2.27 2.12
C PRO A 120 2.44 -1.88 3.57
N GLY A 121 1.85 -2.63 4.51
CA GLY A 121 2.06 -2.47 5.94
C GLY A 121 1.70 -1.09 6.50
N ALA A 122 0.84 -0.34 5.80
CA ALA A 122 0.52 1.04 6.14
C ALA A 122 -0.88 1.20 6.75
N ALA A 123 -1.80 0.27 6.48
CA ALA A 123 -3.18 0.44 6.87
C ALA A 123 -3.43 0.04 8.33
N LEU A 124 -3.85 1.04 9.10
CA LEU A 124 -4.42 0.86 10.44
C LEU A 124 -5.82 1.49 10.46
N PRO A 125 -6.73 1.06 11.34
CA PRO A 125 -8.04 1.70 11.48
C PRO A 125 -7.97 3.22 11.67
N SER A 126 -6.90 3.70 12.29
CA SER A 126 -6.67 5.13 12.55
C SER A 126 -6.33 5.95 11.30
N ASN A 127 -5.78 5.33 10.24
CA ASN A 127 -5.26 6.07 9.08
C ASN A 127 -5.77 5.58 7.71
N VAL A 128 -6.42 4.43 7.62
CA VAL A 128 -6.84 3.83 6.35
C VAL A 128 -7.72 4.78 5.51
N HIS A 129 -8.55 5.57 6.15
CA HIS A 129 -9.38 6.56 5.47
C HIS A 129 -8.55 7.65 4.78
N LEU A 130 -7.48 8.12 5.42
CA LEU A 130 -6.56 9.11 4.83
C LEU A 130 -5.84 8.52 3.61
N LEU A 131 -5.45 7.24 3.69
CA LEU A 131 -4.83 6.54 2.58
C LEU A 131 -5.78 6.41 1.39
N CYS A 132 -7.05 6.04 1.64
CA CYS A 132 -8.07 6.01 0.60
C CYS A 132 -8.26 7.39 -0.05
N TYR A 133 -8.36 8.46 0.75
CA TYR A 133 -8.47 9.83 0.23
C TYR A 133 -7.22 10.27 -0.54
N SER A 134 -6.06 9.75 -0.19
CA SER A 134 -4.81 9.96 -0.94
C SER A 134 -4.73 9.14 -2.23
N GLY A 135 -5.74 8.33 -2.51
CA GLY A 135 -5.86 7.55 -3.75
C GLY A 135 -5.13 6.22 -3.72
N PHE A 136 -4.95 5.62 -2.54
CA PHE A 136 -4.55 4.23 -2.41
C PHE A 136 -5.76 3.32 -2.51
N ASP A 137 -5.57 2.17 -3.10
CA ASP A 137 -6.61 1.22 -3.45
C ASP A 137 -6.47 -0.12 -2.71
N LEU A 138 -5.22 -0.57 -2.53
CA LEU A 138 -4.88 -1.86 -1.94
C LEU A 138 -4.15 -1.67 -0.61
N PHE A 139 -4.55 -2.47 0.37
CA PHE A 139 -3.99 -2.51 1.70
C PHE A 139 -3.80 -3.95 2.13
N ASP A 140 -2.97 -4.17 3.15
CA ASP A 140 -2.78 -5.46 3.82
C ASP A 140 -3.05 -5.33 5.33
N ASP A 141 -2.97 -6.44 6.01
CA ASP A 141 -3.16 -6.56 7.45
C ASP A 141 -1.84 -6.55 8.25
N ILE A 142 -0.70 -6.45 7.59
CA ILE A 142 0.64 -6.52 8.20
C ILE A 142 0.78 -5.53 9.36
N ALA A 143 0.30 -4.29 9.19
CA ALA A 143 0.38 -3.28 10.25
C ALA A 143 -0.45 -3.66 11.48
N VAL A 144 -1.64 -4.23 11.28
CA VAL A 144 -2.53 -4.69 12.36
C VAL A 144 -1.91 -5.89 13.06
N ASP A 145 -1.40 -6.86 12.32
CA ASP A 145 -0.74 -8.05 12.86
C ASP A 145 0.48 -7.68 13.70
N LEU A 146 1.29 -6.73 13.22
CA LEU A 146 2.43 -6.23 13.97
C LEU A 146 2.01 -5.56 15.29
N GLN A 147 0.94 -4.77 15.30
CA GLN A 147 0.42 -4.17 16.53
C GLN A 147 -0.18 -5.23 17.47
N THR A 148 -0.87 -6.21 16.94
CA THR A 148 -1.39 -7.36 17.69
C THR A 148 -0.27 -8.16 18.36
N ALA A 149 0.81 -8.44 17.63
CA ALA A 149 2.00 -9.10 18.18
C ALA A 149 2.68 -8.26 19.29
N ARG A 150 2.50 -6.95 19.28
CA ARG A 150 2.94 -6.03 20.35
C ARG A 150 1.91 -5.87 21.47
N HIS A 151 0.88 -6.70 21.53
CA HIS A 151 -0.23 -6.60 22.48
C HIS A 151 -0.90 -5.23 22.46
N ARG A 152 -1.21 -4.71 21.29
CA ARG A 152 -1.94 -3.46 21.11
C ARG A 152 -3.25 -3.70 20.36
N PHE A 153 -4.30 -2.98 20.77
CA PHE A 153 -5.55 -2.87 20.02
C PHE A 153 -5.47 -1.73 19.02
N CYS A 154 -5.95 -1.96 17.82
CA CYS A 154 -6.06 -0.96 16.76
C CYS A 154 -7.52 -0.48 16.67
N LEU A 155 -7.75 0.78 16.99
CA LEU A 155 -9.05 1.45 16.92
C LEU A 155 -8.95 2.65 15.98
N PRO A 156 -10.09 3.21 15.49
CA PRO A 156 -10.06 4.43 14.69
C PRO A 156 -9.39 5.61 15.39
N GLU A 157 -9.42 5.64 16.72
CA GLU A 157 -8.83 6.70 17.55
C GLU A 157 -7.32 6.50 17.77
N GLY A 158 -6.77 5.34 17.43
CA GLY A 158 -5.34 5.03 17.59
C GLY A 158 -5.06 3.62 18.09
N GLU A 159 -3.80 3.37 18.46
CA GLU A 159 -3.30 2.07 18.93
C GLU A 159 -3.08 2.11 20.45
N PHE A 160 -3.76 1.25 21.19
CA PHE A 160 -3.77 1.22 22.67
C PHE A 160 -3.19 -0.09 23.20
N PRO A 161 -2.39 -0.06 24.29
CA PRO A 161 -1.92 -1.29 24.93
C PRO A 161 -3.08 -2.15 25.44
N ALA A 162 -2.99 -3.47 25.28
CA ALA A 162 -4.03 -4.40 25.75
C ALA A 162 -4.25 -4.32 27.27
N SER A 163 -3.22 -3.95 28.04
CA SER A 163 -3.31 -3.76 29.48
C SER A 163 -4.28 -2.65 29.93
N VAL A 164 -4.58 -1.69 29.05
CA VAL A 164 -5.52 -0.60 29.36
C VAL A 164 -6.99 -1.05 29.25
N MET A 165 -7.26 -2.08 28.45
CA MET A 165 -8.63 -2.58 28.20
C MET A 165 -9.10 -3.61 29.24
N GLY A 166 -8.23 -4.10 30.12
CA GLY A 166 -8.51 -5.15 31.11
C GLY A 166 -8.83 -4.67 32.53
N THR A 167 -9.02 -3.38 32.76
CA THR A 167 -9.30 -2.80 34.10
C THR A 167 -10.75 -2.29 34.21
N GLY A 168 -11.69 -3.07 33.67
CA GLY A 168 -13.13 -2.86 33.89
C GLY A 168 -13.75 -4.02 34.61
#